data_a2495875f809c6dc2dd5509dce59e8d0
#
_entry.id   a2495875f809c6dc2dd5509dce59e8d0
#
_cell.length_a   1.000
_cell.length_b   1.000
_cell.length_c   1.000
_cell.angle_alpha   90.00
_cell.angle_beta   90.00
_cell.angle_gamma   90.00
#
_symmetry.space_group_name_H-M   'P 1'
#
loop_
_entity.id
_entity.type
_entity.pdbx_description
1 polymer ?
#
loop_
_entity_poly.entity_id
_entity_poly.type
_entity_poly.pdbx_seq_one_letter_code
_entity_poly.pdbx_strand_id
1 'polypeptide(L)'
;MKNDEKTNGVGVLIVFLAFLSYYVSGSLLLPYGAGPDYTAHYDGADFIYQHGHLAVLPEDEEKLHFTVYGSTRTLRPPLSYLTAAIIAHALDWSGIDRRFLFRFGSALLCALTVSVIFCGTRRYFQNTWYATCAALLVGLLPQFTFIASHLNDDSAAIFSVSLLIYCLIRLVTNRPGSGIALLTGLAFGLVILSKFTAWLFLPFAGIALAFFARSQKPPFTSLILLFLLGLFAGGGWWLVFNVYHYGWADPLLFNISAQLAEQHQRLQPSDIRGFGAEGVTLLGLIIGNYQSFVGESLISAIGNLDWLRLKLGAPQYALYMSVVGTALVYFLLRLIVTGWRLIWATGDDSGRRLAFETILTGAIVFQFIMYARYNLTSEIQVQGKYLLPILFCPLLLFFSAVKAIERSCRMRFWWPLVTFGDPLRGIRVALVPWLSVAVIALVHIDALARFVVPFYWPPAQAIRVGGFNAVDLSNTAMVKRVENLSLKVTPAGWSITTQTDDAQILFKPKLCKIFSTNNIVKIGLESDHNGTLQLFWDSAGQFVARETVRSVTADIRTGENSLVMAAGIGQCGWIRLDPSNQAGKSLLLKSFSVAQLAINPKPFEFSH
;
A
#
# COMPACT_ATOMS: atom_id res chain seq x y z
N MET A 1 -37.99 10.62 7.50
CA MET A 1 -36.65 11.00 8.01
C MET A 1 -36.12 10.09 9.11
N LYS A 2 -36.80 9.82 10.22
CA LYS A 2 -36.28 8.94 11.30
C LYS A 2 -36.10 7.46 10.88
N ASN A 3 -36.90 6.92 9.97
CA ASN A 3 -36.74 5.53 9.47
C ASN A 3 -35.59 5.41 8.48
N ASP A 4 -35.30 6.47 7.71
CA ASP A 4 -34.14 6.46 6.78
C ASP A 4 -32.81 6.54 7.50
N GLU A 5 -32.70 7.17 8.67
CA GLU A 5 -31.49 7.21 9.48
C GLU A 5 -31.18 5.87 10.14
N LYS A 6 -32.20 5.14 10.61
CA LYS A 6 -32.00 3.80 11.21
C LYS A 6 -31.57 2.76 10.17
N THR A 7 -32.22 2.74 8.99
CA THR A 7 -31.81 1.86 7.88
C THR A 7 -30.41 2.20 7.35
N ASN A 8 -29.97 3.45 7.49
CA ASN A 8 -28.64 3.90 7.13
C ASN A 8 -27.55 3.30 8.01
N GLY A 9 -27.75 3.26 9.33
CA GLY A 9 -26.78 2.71 10.29
C GLY A 9 -26.55 1.21 10.09
N VAL A 10 -27.62 0.46 9.83
CA VAL A 10 -27.52 -1.00 9.60
C VAL A 10 -26.73 -1.30 8.32
N GLY A 11 -26.97 -0.58 7.21
CA GLY A 11 -26.25 -0.79 5.96
C GLY A 11 -24.73 -0.51 6.11
N VAL A 12 -24.35 0.54 6.83
CA VAL A 12 -22.95 0.87 7.11
C VAL A 12 -22.29 -0.22 7.97
N LEU A 13 -23.00 -0.69 9.01
CA LEU A 13 -22.51 -1.75 9.88
C LEU A 13 -22.29 -3.07 9.11
N ILE A 14 -23.21 -3.44 8.21
CA ILE A 14 -23.06 -4.62 7.35
C ILE A 14 -21.82 -4.48 6.45
N VAL A 15 -21.63 -3.35 5.79
CA VAL A 15 -20.46 -3.08 4.96
C VAL A 15 -19.19 -3.19 5.79
N PHE A 16 -19.15 -2.55 6.95
CA PHE A 16 -18.00 -2.59 7.85
C PHE A 16 -17.65 -4.03 8.27
N LEU A 17 -18.61 -4.78 8.81
CA LEU A 17 -18.38 -6.12 9.31
C LEU A 17 -18.00 -7.10 8.19
N ALA A 18 -18.62 -7.00 7.01
CA ALA A 18 -18.30 -7.83 5.87
C ALA A 18 -16.85 -7.63 5.41
N PHE A 19 -16.42 -6.37 5.24
CA PHE A 19 -15.04 -6.08 4.81
C PHE A 19 -14.01 -6.32 5.92
N LEU A 20 -14.36 -6.05 7.19
CA LEU A 20 -13.48 -6.39 8.30
C LEU A 20 -13.21 -7.89 8.36
N SER A 21 -14.26 -8.72 8.30
CA SER A 21 -14.13 -10.18 8.28
C SER A 21 -13.31 -10.66 7.09
N TYR A 22 -13.55 -10.08 5.91
CA TYR A 22 -12.82 -10.40 4.68
C TYR A 22 -11.31 -10.07 4.81
N TYR A 23 -10.95 -8.88 5.30
CA TYR A 23 -9.55 -8.46 5.43
C TYR A 23 -8.83 -9.18 6.58
N VAL A 24 -9.50 -9.45 7.70
CA VAL A 24 -8.94 -10.28 8.78
C VAL A 24 -8.65 -11.68 8.27
N SER A 25 -9.56 -12.29 7.49
CA SER A 25 -9.30 -13.58 6.86
C SER A 25 -8.11 -13.52 5.89
N GLY A 26 -8.01 -12.47 5.08
CA GLY A 26 -6.85 -12.23 4.22
C GLY A 26 -5.55 -12.07 5.01
N SER A 27 -5.60 -11.38 6.16
CA SER A 27 -4.44 -11.19 7.04
C SER A 27 -3.92 -12.49 7.64
N LEU A 28 -4.81 -13.43 7.94
CA LEU A 28 -4.44 -14.76 8.46
C LEU A 28 -3.93 -15.70 7.37
N LEU A 29 -4.47 -15.57 6.15
CA LEU A 29 -4.11 -16.44 5.02
C LEU A 29 -2.83 -15.98 4.30
N LEU A 30 -2.53 -14.68 4.25
CA LEU A 30 -1.36 -14.16 3.56
C LEU A 30 -0.08 -14.58 4.30
N PRO A 31 0.91 -15.20 3.62
CA PRO A 31 2.17 -15.57 4.26
C PRO A 31 2.86 -14.38 4.93
N TYR A 32 3.58 -14.64 6.02
CA TYR A 32 4.41 -13.61 6.65
C TYR A 32 5.56 -13.26 5.70
N GLY A 33 5.82 -11.96 5.53
CA GLY A 33 6.85 -11.50 4.59
C GLY A 33 6.35 -11.21 3.18
N ALA A 34 5.10 -11.51 2.85
CA ALA A 34 4.53 -11.16 1.54
C ALA A 34 4.36 -9.64 1.32
N GLY A 35 4.18 -8.86 2.40
CA GLY A 35 4.08 -7.40 2.32
C GLY A 35 5.43 -6.73 2.12
N PRO A 36 5.54 -5.67 1.31
CA PRO A 36 6.75 -4.86 1.21
C PRO A 36 7.15 -4.27 2.57
N ASP A 37 8.46 -4.21 2.85
CA ASP A 37 9.03 -3.65 4.09
C ASP A 37 8.46 -4.26 5.39
N TYR A 38 8.01 -5.51 5.34
CA TYR A 38 7.26 -6.13 6.44
C TYR A 38 8.00 -6.11 7.78
N THR A 39 9.33 -6.28 7.79
CA THR A 39 10.16 -6.22 9.01
C THR A 39 10.17 -4.82 9.60
N ALA A 40 10.42 -3.80 8.77
CA ALA A 40 10.46 -2.42 9.23
C ALA A 40 9.09 -1.95 9.77
N HIS A 41 7.99 -2.36 9.14
CA HIS A 41 6.65 -2.07 9.65
C HIS A 41 6.37 -2.82 10.95
N TYR A 42 6.81 -4.08 11.05
CA TYR A 42 6.71 -4.86 12.28
C TYR A 42 7.43 -4.17 13.43
N ASP A 43 8.70 -3.78 13.23
CA ASP A 43 9.53 -3.12 14.24
C ASP A 43 8.87 -1.84 14.77
N GLY A 44 8.25 -1.04 13.87
CA GLY A 44 7.53 0.17 14.28
C GLY A 44 6.33 -0.10 15.20
N ALA A 45 5.57 -1.18 14.94
CA ALA A 45 4.44 -1.56 15.78
C ALA A 45 4.89 -2.27 17.06
N ASP A 46 5.90 -3.12 16.96
CA ASP A 46 6.44 -3.91 18.06
C ASP A 46 7.11 -3.03 19.13
N PHE A 47 7.81 -1.97 18.70
CA PHE A 47 8.37 -0.99 19.63
C PHE A 47 7.26 -0.38 20.52
N ILE A 48 6.18 0.12 19.90
CA ILE A 48 5.06 0.72 20.64
C ILE A 48 4.38 -0.32 21.53
N TYR A 49 4.21 -1.55 21.03
CA TYR A 49 3.63 -2.64 21.79
C TYR A 49 4.46 -3.00 23.02
N GLN A 50 5.79 -3.12 22.88
CA GLN A 50 6.67 -3.54 23.98
C GLN A 50 6.91 -2.43 25.01
N HIS A 51 7.02 -1.18 24.56
CA HIS A 51 7.43 -0.06 25.43
C HIS A 51 6.27 0.82 25.87
N GLY A 52 5.10 0.78 25.19
CA GLY A 52 3.92 1.57 25.54
C GLY A 52 4.05 3.07 25.25
N HIS A 53 5.09 3.51 24.55
CA HIS A 53 5.33 4.91 24.16
C HIS A 53 5.92 5.03 22.75
N LEU A 54 5.93 6.24 22.18
CA LEU A 54 6.66 6.54 20.95
C LEU A 54 8.15 6.70 21.26
N ALA A 55 9.02 6.27 20.33
CA ALA A 55 10.45 6.36 20.52
C ALA A 55 10.92 7.79 20.70
N VAL A 56 11.83 8.00 21.63
CA VAL A 56 12.50 9.28 21.95
C VAL A 56 14.00 9.09 21.83
N LEU A 57 14.67 9.96 21.07
CA LEU A 57 16.11 9.94 20.91
C LEU A 57 16.78 10.95 21.85
N PRO A 58 17.97 10.65 22.38
CA PRO A 58 18.78 9.43 22.10
C PRO A 58 18.40 8.22 22.96
N GLU A 59 17.46 8.32 23.92
CA GLU A 59 17.20 7.34 24.97
C GLU A 59 16.80 5.96 24.42
N ASP A 60 16.13 5.92 23.27
CA ASP A 60 15.64 4.69 22.66
C ASP A 60 16.45 4.24 21.44
N GLU A 61 17.52 4.94 21.06
CA GLU A 61 18.25 4.69 19.81
C GLU A 61 18.76 3.24 19.71
N GLU A 62 19.30 2.68 20.78
CA GLU A 62 19.80 1.31 20.84
C GLU A 62 18.71 0.23 20.65
N LYS A 63 17.44 0.62 20.83
CA LYS A 63 16.28 -0.27 20.67
C LYS A 63 15.68 -0.21 19.26
N LEU A 64 16.17 0.71 18.42
CA LEU A 64 15.64 0.92 17.08
C LEU A 64 16.31 0.00 16.07
N HIS A 65 15.50 -0.50 15.12
CA HIS A 65 16.00 -1.21 13.95
C HIS A 65 15.99 -0.28 12.73
N PHE A 66 17.11 -0.28 12.01
CA PHE A 66 17.31 0.55 10.84
C PHE A 66 17.27 -0.28 9.56
N THR A 67 16.59 0.22 8.55
CA THR A 67 16.60 -0.35 7.21
C THR A 67 17.97 -0.15 6.55
N VAL A 68 18.20 -0.78 5.41
CA VAL A 68 19.41 -0.56 4.60
C VAL A 68 19.58 0.91 4.16
N TYR A 69 18.53 1.70 4.19
CA TYR A 69 18.52 3.15 3.94
C TYR A 69 18.84 3.98 5.20
N GLY A 70 19.18 3.36 6.32
CA GLY A 70 19.39 4.03 7.60
C GLY A 70 18.10 4.63 8.22
N SER A 71 16.94 4.35 7.66
CA SER A 71 15.66 4.86 8.19
C SER A 71 15.00 3.85 9.11
N THR A 72 14.27 4.35 10.12
CA THR A 72 13.39 3.53 10.96
C THR A 72 11.92 3.92 10.76
N ARG A 73 11.02 2.98 10.88
CA ARG A 73 9.57 3.25 10.86
C ARG A 73 9.05 3.79 12.19
N THR A 74 9.79 3.58 13.26
CA THR A 74 9.41 3.95 14.64
C THR A 74 9.32 5.48 14.85
N LEU A 75 10.10 6.27 14.09
CA LEU A 75 10.08 7.73 14.12
C LEU A 75 9.11 8.35 13.09
N ARG A 76 8.40 7.57 12.32
CA ARG A 76 7.43 8.07 11.33
C ARG A 76 6.08 8.37 11.97
N PRO A 77 5.17 9.09 11.26
CA PRO A 77 3.82 9.30 11.73
C PRO A 77 3.16 7.99 12.19
N PRO A 78 2.69 7.89 13.46
CA PRO A 78 2.52 6.58 14.11
C PRO A 78 1.14 5.94 13.97
N LEU A 79 0.17 6.51 13.22
CA LEU A 79 -1.23 6.07 13.23
C LEU A 79 -1.41 4.56 12.97
N SER A 80 -0.72 4.02 11.96
CA SER A 80 -0.80 2.58 11.65
C SER A 80 -0.23 1.72 12.76
N TYR A 81 0.91 2.12 13.31
CA TYR A 81 1.63 1.36 14.33
C TYR A 81 0.93 1.42 15.67
N LEU A 82 0.38 2.59 16.07
CA LEU A 82 -0.48 2.74 17.24
C LEU A 82 -1.73 1.86 17.13
N THR A 83 -2.41 1.91 15.97
CA THR A 83 -3.60 1.07 15.76
C THR A 83 -3.26 -0.41 15.86
N ALA A 84 -2.14 -0.83 15.25
CA ALA A 84 -1.67 -2.21 15.31
C ALA A 84 -1.33 -2.65 16.74
N ALA A 85 -0.58 -1.84 17.50
CA ALA A 85 -0.19 -2.12 18.86
C ALA A 85 -1.42 -2.21 19.81
N ILE A 86 -2.37 -1.26 19.70
CA ILE A 86 -3.60 -1.26 20.48
C ILE A 86 -4.42 -2.54 20.24
N ILE A 87 -4.59 -2.94 18.96
CA ILE A 87 -5.34 -4.15 18.61
C ILE A 87 -4.62 -5.41 19.14
N ALA A 88 -3.30 -5.46 19.01
CA ALA A 88 -2.53 -6.58 19.53
C ALA A 88 -2.68 -6.72 21.05
N HIS A 89 -2.56 -5.63 21.81
CA HIS A 89 -2.82 -5.65 23.25
C HIS A 89 -4.25 -6.09 23.59
N ALA A 90 -5.25 -5.59 22.86
CA ALA A 90 -6.65 -5.97 23.10
C ALA A 90 -6.94 -7.45 22.82
N LEU A 91 -6.13 -8.09 21.97
CA LEU A 91 -6.31 -9.47 21.52
C LEU A 91 -5.21 -10.44 21.99
N ASP A 92 -4.33 -10.04 22.90
CA ASP A 92 -3.25 -10.88 23.44
C ASP A 92 -3.78 -12.20 24.04
N TRP A 93 -4.95 -12.15 24.64
CA TRP A 93 -5.63 -13.32 25.22
C TRP A 93 -6.01 -14.39 24.18
N SER A 94 -6.02 -14.06 22.88
CA SER A 94 -6.45 -14.97 21.80
C SER A 94 -5.45 -16.09 21.49
N GLY A 95 -4.18 -15.96 21.91
CA GLY A 95 -3.09 -16.85 21.54
C GLY A 95 -2.65 -16.78 20.08
N ILE A 96 -3.20 -15.83 19.29
CA ILE A 96 -2.78 -15.59 17.90
C ILE A 96 -1.40 -14.93 17.95
N ASP A 97 -0.48 -15.40 17.08
CA ASP A 97 0.86 -14.79 16.95
C ASP A 97 0.75 -13.28 16.71
N ARG A 98 1.49 -12.50 17.47
CA ARG A 98 1.53 -11.04 17.43
C ARG A 98 1.77 -10.49 16.03
N ARG A 99 2.57 -11.18 15.20
CA ARG A 99 2.82 -10.83 13.80
C ARG A 99 1.54 -10.75 12.96
N PHE A 100 0.54 -11.58 13.26
CA PHE A 100 -0.78 -11.52 12.64
C PHE A 100 -1.69 -10.49 13.29
N LEU A 101 -1.63 -10.33 14.61
CA LEU A 101 -2.43 -9.33 15.32
C LEU A 101 -2.14 -7.91 14.85
N PHE A 102 -0.88 -7.56 14.57
CA PHE A 102 -0.52 -6.26 14.03
C PHE A 102 -1.17 -5.97 12.67
N ARG A 103 -1.39 -6.99 11.83
CA ARG A 103 -2.06 -6.85 10.53
C ARG A 103 -3.53 -6.45 10.65
N PHE A 104 -4.19 -6.82 11.77
CA PHE A 104 -5.58 -6.46 12.00
C PHE A 104 -5.77 -4.94 12.15
N GLY A 105 -4.72 -4.19 12.47
CA GLY A 105 -4.71 -2.73 12.40
C GLY A 105 -4.98 -2.20 10.99
N SER A 106 -4.27 -2.73 10.00
CA SER A 106 -4.50 -2.39 8.59
C SER A 106 -5.88 -2.86 8.12
N ALA A 107 -6.32 -4.06 8.52
CA ALA A 107 -7.64 -4.58 8.19
C ALA A 107 -8.77 -3.68 8.73
N LEU A 108 -8.65 -3.21 9.97
CA LEU A 108 -9.61 -2.29 10.59
C LEU A 108 -9.66 -0.94 9.84
N LEU A 109 -8.51 -0.31 9.59
CA LEU A 109 -8.44 0.98 8.89
C LEU A 109 -9.00 0.88 7.47
N CYS A 110 -8.73 -0.21 6.75
CA CYS A 110 -9.29 -0.44 5.42
C CYS A 110 -10.80 -0.71 5.44
N ALA A 111 -11.32 -1.47 6.41
CA ALA A 111 -12.77 -1.69 6.56
C ALA A 111 -13.51 -0.38 6.90
N LEU A 112 -12.93 0.47 7.76
CA LEU A 112 -13.42 1.82 8.02
C LEU A 112 -13.38 2.69 6.76
N THR A 113 -12.33 2.58 5.94
CA THR A 113 -12.23 3.30 4.66
C THR A 113 -13.40 2.96 3.75
N VAL A 114 -13.70 1.67 3.55
CA VAL A 114 -14.81 1.24 2.69
C VAL A 114 -16.15 1.76 3.22
N SER A 115 -16.33 1.75 4.54
CA SER A 115 -17.53 2.28 5.20
C SER A 115 -17.68 3.79 5.01
N VAL A 116 -16.59 4.54 5.13
CA VAL A 116 -16.54 5.99 4.88
C VAL A 116 -16.86 6.32 3.42
N ILE A 117 -16.31 5.56 2.47
CA ILE A 117 -16.59 5.72 1.03
C ILE A 117 -18.05 5.42 0.74
N PHE A 118 -18.61 4.35 1.32
CA PHE A 118 -20.04 4.06 1.21
C PHE A 118 -20.91 5.24 1.70
N CYS A 119 -20.63 5.74 2.90
CA CYS A 119 -21.34 6.87 3.48
C CYS A 119 -21.21 8.15 2.63
N GLY A 120 -20.00 8.46 2.20
CA GLY A 120 -19.71 9.66 1.42
C GLY A 120 -20.37 9.63 0.03
N THR A 121 -20.24 8.52 -0.67
CA THR A 121 -20.87 8.32 -1.99
C THR A 121 -22.39 8.39 -1.88
N ARG A 122 -22.98 7.70 -0.91
CA ARG A 122 -24.42 7.75 -0.67
C ARG A 122 -24.90 9.17 -0.40
N ARG A 123 -24.17 9.91 0.43
CA ARG A 123 -24.52 11.29 0.77
C ARG A 123 -24.40 12.22 -0.44
N TYR A 124 -23.33 12.09 -1.22
CA TYR A 124 -23.07 12.98 -2.36
C TYR A 124 -24.07 12.77 -3.50
N PHE A 125 -24.39 11.51 -3.80
CA PHE A 125 -25.25 11.16 -4.92
C PHE A 125 -26.72 10.91 -4.54
N GLN A 126 -27.04 10.71 -3.25
CA GLN A 126 -28.34 10.30 -2.75
C GLN A 126 -28.82 8.98 -3.40
N ASN A 127 -27.89 8.05 -3.61
CA ASN A 127 -28.11 6.78 -4.30
C ASN A 127 -27.35 5.65 -3.59
N THR A 128 -28.09 4.67 -3.07
CA THR A 128 -27.53 3.53 -2.34
C THR A 128 -26.76 2.59 -3.28
N TRP A 129 -27.19 2.42 -4.53
CA TRP A 129 -26.49 1.57 -5.50
C TRP A 129 -25.11 2.12 -5.86
N TYR A 130 -25.01 3.44 -6.06
CA TYR A 130 -23.70 4.07 -6.27
C TYR A 130 -22.78 3.85 -5.06
N ALA A 131 -23.34 3.96 -3.84
CA ALA A 131 -22.58 3.71 -2.62
C ALA A 131 -22.13 2.25 -2.51
N THR A 132 -23.00 1.29 -2.84
CA THR A 132 -22.66 -0.14 -2.84
C THR A 132 -21.58 -0.46 -3.88
N CYS A 133 -21.76 0.00 -5.12
CA CYS A 133 -20.76 -0.19 -6.17
C CYS A 133 -19.41 0.49 -5.81
N ALA A 134 -19.43 1.68 -5.21
CA ALA A 134 -18.23 2.36 -4.75
C ALA A 134 -17.50 1.57 -3.66
N ALA A 135 -18.24 1.05 -2.68
CA ALA A 135 -17.70 0.22 -1.62
C ALA A 135 -17.08 -1.08 -2.17
N LEU A 136 -17.74 -1.74 -3.13
CA LEU A 136 -17.24 -2.95 -3.76
C LEU A 136 -16.03 -2.66 -4.67
N LEU A 137 -16.05 -1.60 -5.48
CA LEU A 137 -14.92 -1.23 -6.34
C LEU A 137 -13.65 -0.98 -5.52
N VAL A 138 -13.76 -0.30 -4.37
CA VAL A 138 -12.60 -0.06 -3.50
C VAL A 138 -12.29 -1.29 -2.66
N GLY A 139 -13.29 -1.86 -2.00
CA GLY A 139 -13.08 -2.94 -1.06
C GLY A 139 -12.55 -4.23 -1.70
N LEU A 140 -12.84 -4.43 -2.99
CA LEU A 140 -12.37 -5.56 -3.79
C LEU A 140 -11.26 -5.16 -4.78
N LEU A 141 -10.72 -3.93 -4.73
CA LEU A 141 -9.53 -3.55 -5.48
C LEU A 141 -8.35 -4.41 -5.01
N PRO A 142 -7.71 -5.19 -5.91
CA PRO A 142 -6.70 -6.16 -5.46
C PRO A 142 -5.56 -5.55 -4.67
N GLN A 143 -5.02 -4.39 -5.10
CA GLN A 143 -3.97 -3.68 -4.35
C GLN A 143 -4.45 -3.20 -2.98
N PHE A 144 -5.70 -2.74 -2.88
CA PHE A 144 -6.27 -2.31 -1.61
C PHE A 144 -6.53 -3.50 -0.67
N THR A 145 -7.03 -4.62 -1.20
CA THR A 145 -7.17 -5.87 -0.44
C THR A 145 -5.82 -6.38 0.08
N PHE A 146 -4.78 -6.29 -0.73
CA PHE A 146 -3.43 -6.65 -0.32
C PHE A 146 -2.91 -5.73 0.80
N ILE A 147 -3.09 -4.40 0.68
CA ILE A 147 -2.77 -3.42 1.74
C ILE A 147 -3.53 -3.75 3.03
N ALA A 148 -4.81 -4.12 2.95
CA ALA A 148 -5.62 -4.48 4.10
C ALA A 148 -5.16 -5.77 4.80
N SER A 149 -4.44 -6.66 4.09
CA SER A 149 -4.04 -7.98 4.57
C SER A 149 -2.64 -8.05 5.19
N HIS A 150 -1.86 -6.96 5.18
CA HIS A 150 -0.55 -6.90 5.83
C HIS A 150 -0.34 -5.57 6.56
N LEU A 151 0.57 -5.55 7.53
CA LEU A 151 0.91 -4.33 8.27
C LEU A 151 1.63 -3.34 7.37
N ASN A 152 1.12 -2.11 7.27
CA ASN A 152 1.69 -1.03 6.48
C ASN A 152 1.14 0.33 6.92
N ASP A 153 1.77 1.41 6.45
CA ASP A 153 1.33 2.79 6.72
C ASP A 153 0.36 3.34 5.64
N ASP A 154 0.20 2.66 4.50
CA ASP A 154 -0.71 3.05 3.43
C ASP A 154 -2.19 2.95 3.87
N SER A 155 -2.54 1.96 4.70
CA SER A 155 -3.88 1.79 5.25
C SER A 155 -4.37 3.02 6.03
N ALA A 156 -3.50 3.61 6.87
CA ALA A 156 -3.79 4.84 7.60
C ALA A 156 -3.91 6.06 6.68
N ALA A 157 -3.04 6.16 5.67
CA ALA A 157 -3.09 7.24 4.69
C ALA A 157 -4.40 7.24 3.91
N ILE A 158 -4.82 6.09 3.40
CA ILE A 158 -6.06 5.95 2.63
C ILE A 158 -7.28 6.21 3.51
N PHE A 159 -7.30 5.71 4.75
CA PHE A 159 -8.38 5.94 5.69
C PHE A 159 -8.54 7.42 6.03
N SER A 160 -7.47 8.07 6.46
CA SER A 160 -7.51 9.46 6.93
C SER A 160 -7.92 10.44 5.83
N VAL A 161 -7.38 10.27 4.60
CA VAL A 161 -7.77 11.10 3.45
C VAL A 161 -9.22 10.83 3.04
N SER A 162 -9.67 9.56 3.03
CA SER A 162 -11.07 9.23 2.72
C SER A 162 -12.05 9.83 3.74
N LEU A 163 -11.70 9.80 5.03
CA LEU A 163 -12.48 10.45 6.08
C LEU A 163 -12.53 11.97 5.89
N LEU A 164 -11.41 12.58 5.54
CA LEU A 164 -11.35 14.02 5.25
C LEU A 164 -12.21 14.38 4.04
N ILE A 165 -12.16 13.61 2.95
CA ILE A 165 -13.04 13.80 1.78
C ILE A 165 -14.51 13.65 2.19
N TYR A 166 -14.86 12.70 3.04
CA TYR A 166 -16.22 12.58 3.57
C TYR A 166 -16.66 13.83 4.34
N CYS A 167 -15.80 14.39 5.17
CA CYS A 167 -16.07 15.67 5.86
C CYS A 167 -16.31 16.81 4.86
N LEU A 168 -15.48 16.91 3.81
CA LEU A 168 -15.66 17.90 2.76
C LEU A 168 -16.98 17.70 2.00
N ILE A 169 -17.37 16.46 1.70
CA ILE A 169 -18.70 16.16 1.12
C ILE A 169 -19.82 16.68 2.02
N ARG A 170 -19.70 16.52 3.34
CA ARG A 170 -20.69 17.05 4.28
C ARG A 170 -20.77 18.57 4.26
N LEU A 171 -19.63 19.25 4.10
CA LEU A 171 -19.57 20.72 3.95
C LEU A 171 -20.18 21.20 2.63
N VAL A 172 -19.98 20.46 1.54
CA VAL A 172 -20.54 20.77 0.21
C VAL A 172 -22.06 20.58 0.18
N THR A 173 -22.56 19.55 0.87
CA THR A 173 -23.97 19.14 0.81
C THR A 173 -24.87 19.76 1.90
N ASN A 174 -24.29 20.25 2.99
CA ASN A 174 -25.03 20.80 4.13
C ASN A 174 -24.33 22.03 4.71
N ARG A 175 -25.05 22.72 5.62
CA ARG A 175 -24.43 23.73 6.50
C ARG A 175 -23.56 23.03 7.55
N PRO A 176 -22.32 23.53 7.83
CA PRO A 176 -21.49 23.01 8.89
C PRO A 176 -22.17 23.23 10.26
N GLY A 177 -22.24 22.15 11.03
CA GLY A 177 -22.58 22.18 12.45
C GLY A 177 -21.36 21.85 13.31
N SER A 178 -21.49 22.00 14.61
CA SER A 178 -20.42 21.76 15.59
C SER A 178 -19.76 20.40 15.43
N GLY A 179 -20.55 19.34 15.26
CA GLY A 179 -20.02 17.98 15.10
C GLY A 179 -19.20 17.78 13.81
N ILE A 180 -19.54 18.49 12.71
CA ILE A 180 -18.77 18.39 11.47
C ILE A 180 -17.45 19.17 11.57
N ALA A 181 -17.43 20.30 12.27
CA ALA A 181 -16.20 21.05 12.49
C ALA A 181 -15.19 20.21 13.30
N LEU A 182 -15.63 19.60 14.40
CA LEU A 182 -14.81 18.71 15.22
C LEU A 182 -14.29 17.51 14.41
N LEU A 183 -15.20 16.83 13.66
CA LEU A 183 -14.84 15.67 12.84
C LEU A 183 -13.87 16.05 11.70
N THR A 184 -14.03 17.24 11.12
CA THR A 184 -13.11 17.71 10.07
C THR A 184 -11.73 17.99 10.64
N GLY A 185 -11.64 18.62 11.81
CA GLY A 185 -10.38 18.82 12.53
C GLY A 185 -9.72 17.47 12.86
N LEU A 186 -10.49 16.52 13.40
CA LEU A 186 -10.01 15.16 13.67
C LEU A 186 -9.44 14.50 12.41
N ALA A 187 -10.15 14.57 11.28
CA ALA A 187 -9.70 14.00 10.02
C ALA A 187 -8.41 14.65 9.50
N PHE A 188 -8.25 15.98 9.64
CA PHE A 188 -7.00 16.68 9.36
C PHE A 188 -5.84 16.18 10.23
N GLY A 189 -6.08 16.04 11.54
CA GLY A 189 -5.09 15.52 12.48
C GLY A 189 -4.69 14.07 12.13
N LEU A 190 -5.65 13.22 11.80
CA LEU A 190 -5.38 11.84 11.37
C LEU A 190 -4.56 11.78 10.07
N VAL A 191 -4.75 12.73 9.13
CA VAL A 191 -3.88 12.82 7.94
C VAL A 191 -2.44 13.16 8.35
N ILE A 192 -2.25 14.09 9.28
CA ILE A 192 -0.91 14.43 9.81
C ILE A 192 -0.27 13.21 10.48
N LEU A 193 -1.05 12.43 11.22
CA LEU A 193 -0.58 11.29 11.98
C LEU A 193 -0.39 10.02 11.10
N SER A 194 -0.73 10.06 9.80
CA SER A 194 -0.71 8.87 8.93
C SER A 194 0.63 8.72 8.17
N LYS A 195 0.70 9.15 6.95
CA LYS A 195 1.86 9.00 6.06
C LYS A 195 2.10 10.30 5.29
N PHE A 196 3.35 10.66 5.05
CA PHE A 196 3.70 11.90 4.33
C PHE A 196 3.04 12.03 2.94
N THR A 197 2.80 10.92 2.25
CA THR A 197 2.10 10.94 0.96
C THR A 197 0.64 11.40 1.07
N ALA A 198 -0.01 11.19 2.22
CA ALA A 198 -1.37 11.69 2.48
C ALA A 198 -1.40 13.21 2.67
N TRP A 199 -0.30 13.82 3.14
CA TRP A 199 -0.23 15.27 3.37
C TRP A 199 -0.37 16.09 2.10
N LEU A 200 -0.08 15.51 0.95
CA LEU A 200 -0.28 16.15 -0.36
C LEU A 200 -1.74 16.53 -0.61
N PHE A 201 -2.69 15.94 0.10
CA PHE A 201 -4.10 16.30 0.03
C PHE A 201 -4.48 17.51 0.92
N LEU A 202 -3.70 17.83 1.96
CA LEU A 202 -4.03 18.90 2.92
C LEU A 202 -4.22 20.29 2.29
N PRO A 203 -3.39 20.75 1.33
CA PRO A 203 -3.61 22.04 0.66
C PRO A 203 -4.98 22.12 -0.02
N PHE A 204 -5.40 21.04 -0.70
CA PHE A 204 -6.70 20.96 -1.39
C PHE A 204 -7.87 20.93 -0.41
N ALA A 205 -7.70 20.23 0.72
CA ALA A 205 -8.68 20.24 1.79
C ALA A 205 -8.78 21.64 2.43
N GLY A 206 -7.68 22.34 2.61
CA GLY A 206 -7.65 23.73 3.08
C GLY A 206 -8.36 24.69 2.11
N ILE A 207 -8.11 24.56 0.81
CA ILE A 207 -8.82 25.34 -0.22
C ILE A 207 -10.34 25.06 -0.18
N ALA A 208 -10.73 23.79 -0.08
CA ALA A 208 -12.14 23.40 0.02
C ALA A 208 -12.79 23.97 1.28
N LEU A 209 -12.12 23.90 2.43
CA LEU A 209 -12.60 24.50 3.69
C LEU A 209 -12.78 26.01 3.54
N ALA A 210 -11.77 26.72 3.04
CA ALA A 210 -11.82 28.17 2.86
C ALA A 210 -12.95 28.58 1.90
N PHE A 211 -13.16 27.82 0.84
CA PHE A 211 -14.22 28.09 -0.14
C PHE A 211 -15.63 27.84 0.42
N PHE A 212 -15.84 26.68 1.07
CA PHE A 212 -17.17 26.30 1.55
C PHE A 212 -17.53 26.89 2.90
N ALA A 213 -16.56 27.27 3.75
CA ALA A 213 -16.81 27.93 5.03
C ALA A 213 -17.26 29.39 4.87
N ARG A 214 -16.81 30.11 3.84
CA ARG A 214 -17.18 31.51 3.59
C ARG A 214 -18.68 31.76 3.45
N SER A 215 -19.44 30.76 3.06
CA SER A 215 -20.90 30.87 2.88
C SER A 215 -21.71 30.75 4.18
N GLN A 216 -21.04 30.67 5.34
CA GLN A 216 -21.66 30.39 6.63
C GLN A 216 -21.81 31.63 7.48
N LYS A 217 -23.01 31.82 8.06
CA LYS A 217 -23.23 32.83 9.10
C LYS A 217 -22.85 32.26 10.47
N PRO A 218 -22.11 33.03 11.31
CA PRO A 218 -21.43 32.52 12.53
C PRO A 218 -22.39 32.10 13.66
N PRO A 219 -21.85 31.43 14.70
CA PRO A 219 -20.61 31.81 15.41
C PRO A 219 -19.37 31.07 14.86
N PHE A 220 -18.60 31.77 14.07
CA PHE A 220 -17.42 31.23 13.38
C PHE A 220 -16.31 30.81 14.37
N THR A 221 -16.16 31.53 15.49
CA THR A 221 -15.15 31.24 16.52
C THR A 221 -15.33 29.87 17.17
N SER A 222 -16.57 29.48 17.52
CA SER A 222 -16.82 28.16 18.13
C SER A 222 -16.55 27.01 17.16
N LEU A 223 -16.79 27.20 15.85
CA LEU A 223 -16.47 26.19 14.83
C LEU A 223 -14.96 26.04 14.65
N ILE A 224 -14.20 27.13 14.69
CA ILE A 224 -12.74 27.11 14.67
C ILE A 224 -12.19 26.38 15.90
N LEU A 225 -12.68 26.70 17.09
CA LEU A 225 -12.22 26.04 18.32
C LEU A 225 -12.49 24.54 18.30
N LEU A 226 -13.66 24.12 17.83
CA LEU A 226 -13.96 22.68 17.65
C LEU A 226 -13.10 22.02 16.58
N PHE A 227 -12.82 22.72 15.49
CA PHE A 227 -11.87 22.22 14.47
C PHE A 227 -10.47 22.06 15.06
N LEU A 228 -9.96 23.04 15.78
CA LEU A 228 -8.64 22.97 16.42
C LEU A 228 -8.57 21.88 17.49
N LEU A 229 -9.63 21.70 18.28
CA LEU A 229 -9.73 20.61 19.23
C LEU A 229 -9.69 19.25 18.52
N GLY A 230 -10.45 19.10 17.43
CA GLY A 230 -10.42 17.90 16.60
C GLY A 230 -9.05 17.66 15.98
N LEU A 231 -8.41 18.71 15.43
CA LEU A 231 -7.07 18.65 14.86
C LEU A 231 -6.04 18.16 15.89
N PHE A 232 -6.08 18.73 17.10
CA PHE A 232 -5.21 18.31 18.19
C PHE A 232 -5.46 16.85 18.56
N ALA A 233 -6.71 16.47 18.80
CA ALA A 233 -7.07 15.09 19.14
C ALA A 233 -6.71 14.08 18.06
N GLY A 234 -6.83 14.45 16.78
CA GLY A 234 -6.52 13.58 15.62
C GLY A 234 -5.03 13.36 15.38
N GLY A 235 -4.16 14.32 15.72
CA GLY A 235 -2.74 14.18 15.41
C GLY A 235 -1.88 15.40 15.73
N GLY A 236 -2.47 16.55 16.06
CA GLY A 236 -1.71 17.75 16.46
C GLY A 236 -0.86 17.52 17.70
N TRP A 237 -1.29 16.64 18.60
CA TRP A 237 -0.51 16.24 19.78
C TRP A 237 0.85 15.64 19.41
N TRP A 238 0.97 14.93 18.29
CA TRP A 238 2.22 14.34 17.81
C TRP A 238 3.23 15.43 17.41
N LEU A 239 2.77 16.52 16.80
CA LEU A 239 3.63 17.66 16.51
C LEU A 239 4.12 18.33 17.80
N VAL A 240 3.24 18.46 18.81
CA VAL A 240 3.61 18.99 20.13
C VAL A 240 4.61 18.07 20.84
N PHE A 241 4.41 16.76 20.78
CA PHE A 241 5.34 15.76 21.27
C PHE A 241 6.72 15.90 20.61
N ASN A 242 6.78 16.02 19.29
CA ASN A 242 8.03 16.20 18.57
C ASN A 242 8.72 17.52 18.92
N VAL A 243 7.98 18.62 19.01
CA VAL A 243 8.52 19.92 19.44
C VAL A 243 9.07 19.87 20.87
N TYR A 244 8.40 19.16 21.76
CA TYR A 244 8.83 18.99 23.14
C TYR A 244 10.18 18.25 23.25
N HIS A 245 10.36 17.16 22.49
CA HIS A 245 11.58 16.36 22.55
C HIS A 245 12.71 16.88 21.64
N TYR A 246 12.37 17.45 20.47
CA TYR A 246 13.35 17.77 19.42
C TYR A 246 13.41 19.27 19.06
N GLY A 247 12.59 20.10 19.71
CA GLY A 247 12.54 21.53 19.48
C GLY A 247 11.74 21.98 18.26
N TRP A 248 11.57 23.28 18.13
CA TRP A 248 10.79 23.91 17.04
C TRP A 248 11.44 23.79 15.67
N ALA A 249 12.72 23.46 15.59
CA ALA A 249 13.44 23.33 14.34
C ALA A 249 13.10 22.07 13.55
N ASP A 250 12.58 21.02 14.20
CA ASP A 250 12.26 19.72 13.55
C ASP A 250 10.96 19.07 14.03
N PRO A 251 9.82 19.75 13.94
CA PRO A 251 8.53 19.21 14.40
C PRO A 251 8.05 17.99 13.59
N LEU A 252 8.67 17.74 12.44
CA LEU A 252 8.31 16.64 11.52
C LEU A 252 9.37 15.53 11.50
N LEU A 253 10.42 15.65 12.31
CA LEU A 253 11.54 14.70 12.42
C LEU A 253 12.32 14.49 11.11
N PHE A 254 12.34 15.50 10.21
CA PHE A 254 13.07 15.38 8.94
C PHE A 254 14.57 15.46 9.14
N ASN A 255 15.04 16.40 9.96
CA ASN A 255 16.48 16.58 10.22
C ASN A 255 17.05 15.39 10.99
N ILE A 256 16.36 14.95 12.03
CA ILE A 256 16.76 13.77 12.82
C ILE A 256 16.74 12.51 11.95
N SER A 257 15.68 12.31 11.14
CA SER A 257 15.62 11.18 10.21
C SER A 257 16.73 11.21 9.16
N ALA A 258 17.14 12.38 8.69
CA ALA A 258 18.27 12.53 7.77
C ALA A 258 19.61 12.23 8.45
N GLN A 259 19.83 12.70 9.68
CA GLN A 259 21.05 12.40 10.47
C GLN A 259 21.19 10.89 10.75
N LEU A 260 20.11 10.25 11.18
CA LEU A 260 20.10 8.80 11.40
C LEU A 260 20.33 8.02 10.10
N ALA A 261 19.74 8.48 8.99
CA ALA A 261 19.98 7.87 7.70
C ALA A 261 21.45 7.95 7.31
N GLU A 262 22.09 9.09 7.51
CA GLU A 262 23.52 9.26 7.25
C GLU A 262 24.40 8.34 8.13
N GLN A 263 24.03 8.18 9.42
CA GLN A 263 24.79 7.35 10.37
C GLN A 263 24.60 5.84 10.13
N HIS A 264 23.39 5.41 9.77
CA HIS A 264 23.02 3.99 9.69
C HIS A 264 22.80 3.49 8.26
N GLN A 265 22.96 4.35 7.23
CA GLN A 265 22.80 3.97 5.83
C GLN A 265 23.92 2.99 5.42
N ARG A 266 23.50 1.83 4.90
CA ARG A 266 24.39 0.78 4.40
C ARG A 266 24.54 0.81 2.87
N LEU A 267 23.65 1.53 2.19
CA LEU A 267 23.69 1.70 0.73
C LEU A 267 24.63 2.85 0.38
N GLN A 268 25.39 2.67 -0.70
CA GLN A 268 26.17 3.78 -1.25
C GLN A 268 25.22 4.82 -1.87
N PRO A 269 25.50 6.13 -1.73
CA PRO A 269 24.68 7.17 -2.35
C PRO A 269 24.49 7.00 -3.87
N SER A 270 25.45 6.39 -4.56
CA SER A 270 25.37 6.03 -5.98
C SER A 270 24.30 4.99 -6.30
N ASP A 271 23.86 4.21 -5.32
CA ASP A 271 22.88 3.14 -5.48
C ASP A 271 21.45 3.65 -5.38
N ILE A 272 21.26 4.84 -4.77
CA ILE A 272 19.97 5.51 -4.62
C ILE A 272 19.91 6.64 -5.63
N ARG A 273 19.14 6.47 -6.71
CA ARG A 273 19.02 7.48 -7.76
C ARG A 273 17.63 7.46 -8.42
N GLY A 274 17.15 8.66 -8.76
CA GLY A 274 15.96 8.81 -9.57
C GLY A 274 16.27 8.77 -11.08
N PHE A 275 15.24 8.72 -11.90
CA PHE A 275 15.36 8.77 -13.39
C PHE A 275 16.06 10.03 -13.91
N GLY A 276 16.10 11.12 -13.13
CA GLY A 276 16.83 12.34 -13.49
C GLY A 276 18.35 12.12 -13.64
N ALA A 277 18.91 11.17 -12.90
CA ALA A 277 20.32 10.78 -13.05
C ALA A 277 20.61 10.13 -14.42
N GLU A 278 19.59 9.64 -15.11
CA GLU A 278 19.64 9.10 -16.47
C GLU A 278 19.35 10.18 -17.55
N GLY A 279 19.25 11.47 -17.16
CA GLY A 279 18.95 12.57 -18.06
C GLY A 279 17.46 12.72 -18.42
N VAL A 280 16.57 11.98 -17.74
CA VAL A 280 15.12 12.03 -18.00
C VAL A 280 14.53 13.30 -17.41
N THR A 281 13.66 13.98 -18.16
CA THR A 281 12.88 15.14 -17.69
C THR A 281 11.51 14.70 -17.17
N LEU A 282 10.83 15.56 -16.39
CA LEU A 282 9.48 15.28 -15.91
C LEU A 282 8.48 15.04 -17.07
N LEU A 283 8.59 15.81 -18.15
CA LEU A 283 7.77 15.62 -19.36
C LEU A 283 8.13 14.31 -20.07
N GLY A 284 9.41 13.96 -20.17
CA GLY A 284 9.86 12.68 -20.70
C GLY A 284 9.35 11.50 -19.89
N LEU A 285 9.34 11.62 -18.56
CA LEU A 285 8.84 10.57 -17.67
C LEU A 285 7.32 10.37 -17.82
N ILE A 286 6.53 11.45 -17.85
CA ILE A 286 5.06 11.38 -17.87
C ILE A 286 4.53 11.24 -19.30
N ILE A 287 4.83 12.20 -20.19
CA ILE A 287 4.27 12.24 -21.55
C ILE A 287 5.00 11.26 -22.46
N GLY A 288 6.34 11.20 -22.35
CA GLY A 288 7.16 10.23 -23.07
C GLY A 288 7.02 8.80 -22.52
N ASN A 289 6.33 8.65 -21.39
CA ASN A 289 6.11 7.36 -20.71
C ASN A 289 7.40 6.52 -20.58
N TYR A 290 8.48 7.19 -20.15
CA TYR A 290 9.81 6.57 -20.05
C TYR A 290 9.76 5.28 -19.22
N GLN A 291 10.34 4.21 -19.75
CA GLN A 291 10.28 2.86 -19.17
C GLN A 291 8.86 2.41 -18.75
N SER A 292 7.82 2.84 -19.47
CA SER A 292 6.42 2.57 -19.17
C SER A 292 5.96 3.07 -17.80
N PHE A 293 6.57 4.13 -17.26
CA PHE A 293 6.34 4.67 -15.92
C PHE A 293 4.85 4.84 -15.59
N VAL A 294 4.09 5.49 -16.49
CA VAL A 294 2.65 5.74 -16.27
C VAL A 294 1.87 4.42 -16.27
N GLY A 295 2.17 3.54 -17.23
CA GLY A 295 1.51 2.24 -17.35
C GLY A 295 1.76 1.34 -16.15
N GLU A 296 3.01 1.18 -15.74
CA GLU A 296 3.37 0.35 -14.58
C GLU A 296 2.85 0.95 -13.26
N SER A 297 2.82 2.28 -13.14
CA SER A 297 2.21 2.96 -11.99
C SER A 297 0.72 2.65 -11.86
N LEU A 298 -0.04 2.70 -12.96
CA LEU A 298 -1.47 2.37 -12.97
C LEU A 298 -1.70 0.86 -12.74
N ILE A 299 -0.92 0.00 -13.38
CA ILE A 299 -0.97 -1.45 -13.19
C ILE A 299 -0.74 -1.79 -11.71
N SER A 300 0.29 -1.21 -11.09
CA SER A 300 0.60 -1.49 -9.68
C SER A 300 -0.39 -0.83 -8.70
N ALA A 301 -1.06 0.27 -9.08
CA ALA A 301 -2.17 0.82 -8.30
C ALA A 301 -3.38 -0.11 -8.26
N ILE A 302 -3.61 -0.89 -9.32
CA ILE A 302 -4.72 -1.84 -9.40
C ILE A 302 -4.34 -3.17 -8.73
N GLY A 303 -3.16 -3.72 -9.05
CA GLY A 303 -2.72 -5.00 -8.50
C GLY A 303 -1.47 -5.54 -9.17
N ASN A 304 -0.31 -5.11 -8.70
CA ASN A 304 0.96 -5.80 -8.89
C ASN A 304 1.49 -6.10 -7.50
N LEU A 305 1.10 -7.26 -6.98
CA LEU A 305 1.20 -7.62 -5.56
C LEU A 305 2.57 -8.21 -5.22
N ASP A 306 2.83 -8.41 -3.93
CA ASP A 306 3.99 -9.15 -3.44
C ASP A 306 5.32 -8.66 -4.05
N TRP A 307 5.77 -7.47 -3.66
CA TRP A 307 6.99 -6.85 -4.18
C TRP A 307 7.00 -6.73 -5.71
N LEU A 308 5.85 -6.40 -6.32
CA LEU A 308 5.62 -6.29 -7.77
C LEU A 308 5.85 -7.62 -8.54
N ARG A 309 5.75 -8.79 -7.87
CA ARG A 309 5.94 -10.10 -8.51
C ARG A 309 4.68 -10.69 -9.11
N LEU A 310 3.52 -10.36 -8.53
CA LEU A 310 2.24 -10.93 -8.93
C LEU A 310 1.43 -9.93 -9.74
N LYS A 311 1.51 -9.98 -11.06
CA LYS A 311 0.61 -9.28 -11.97
C LYS A 311 -0.69 -10.07 -12.14
N LEU A 312 -1.79 -9.36 -12.30
CA LEU A 312 -3.13 -9.92 -12.48
C LEU A 312 -3.49 -10.07 -13.97
N GLY A 313 -4.71 -10.47 -14.26
CA GLY A 313 -5.21 -10.64 -15.62
C GLY A 313 -5.80 -9.36 -16.23
N ALA A 314 -6.05 -9.42 -17.53
CA ALA A 314 -6.65 -8.32 -18.29
C ALA A 314 -8.02 -7.85 -17.74
N PRO A 315 -8.94 -8.72 -17.27
CA PRO A 315 -10.23 -8.27 -16.74
C PRO A 315 -10.10 -7.31 -15.54
N GLN A 316 -9.14 -7.56 -14.62
CA GLN A 316 -8.92 -6.72 -13.46
C GLN A 316 -8.45 -5.32 -13.88
N TYR A 317 -7.45 -5.27 -14.75
CA TYR A 317 -6.94 -4.00 -15.26
C TYR A 317 -7.99 -3.26 -16.08
N ALA A 318 -8.73 -3.93 -16.98
CA ALA A 318 -9.76 -3.32 -17.80
C ALA A 318 -10.87 -2.68 -16.95
N LEU A 319 -11.34 -3.35 -15.89
CA LEU A 319 -12.36 -2.81 -14.99
C LEU A 319 -11.90 -1.49 -14.36
N TYR A 320 -10.75 -1.49 -13.70
CA TYR A 320 -10.30 -0.32 -12.96
C TYR A 320 -9.76 0.81 -13.85
N MET A 321 -9.12 0.48 -14.98
CA MET A 321 -8.73 1.47 -16.00
C MET A 321 -9.95 2.15 -16.62
N SER A 322 -11.06 1.41 -16.82
CA SER A 322 -12.31 2.02 -17.31
C SER A 322 -12.91 3.01 -16.30
N VAL A 323 -12.82 2.73 -14.99
CA VAL A 323 -13.25 3.66 -13.93
C VAL A 323 -12.42 4.94 -13.96
N VAL A 324 -11.10 4.82 -13.97
CA VAL A 324 -10.18 5.98 -13.99
C VAL A 324 -10.31 6.77 -15.30
N GLY A 325 -10.34 6.07 -16.44
CA GLY A 325 -10.48 6.68 -17.77
C GLY A 325 -11.79 7.44 -17.92
N THR A 326 -12.91 6.84 -17.45
CA THR A 326 -14.22 7.51 -17.46
C THR A 326 -14.23 8.76 -16.59
N ALA A 327 -13.63 8.70 -15.40
CA ALA A 327 -13.50 9.85 -14.51
C ALA A 327 -12.70 10.99 -15.18
N LEU A 328 -11.59 10.67 -15.81
CA LEU A 328 -10.74 11.63 -16.52
C LEU A 328 -11.45 12.27 -17.72
N VAL A 329 -12.05 11.45 -18.58
CA VAL A 329 -12.80 11.92 -19.75
C VAL A 329 -13.97 12.83 -19.33
N TYR A 330 -14.72 12.42 -18.32
CA TYR A 330 -15.80 13.24 -17.77
C TYR A 330 -15.29 14.62 -17.32
N PHE A 331 -14.20 14.65 -16.58
CA PHE A 331 -13.64 15.90 -16.09
C PHE A 331 -13.17 16.80 -17.23
N LEU A 332 -12.44 16.27 -18.20
CA LEU A 332 -11.97 17.03 -19.36
C LEU A 332 -13.13 17.60 -20.18
N LEU A 333 -14.15 16.80 -20.47
CA LEU A 333 -15.36 17.27 -21.16
C LEU A 333 -16.09 18.35 -20.35
N ARG A 334 -16.16 18.19 -19.04
CA ARG A 334 -16.80 19.18 -18.16
C ARG A 334 -16.02 20.50 -18.12
N LEU A 335 -14.67 20.47 -18.11
CA LEU A 335 -13.85 21.69 -18.22
C LEU A 335 -14.14 22.44 -19.52
N ILE A 336 -14.22 21.73 -20.65
CA ILE A 336 -14.50 22.34 -21.96
C ILE A 336 -15.87 23.01 -21.98
N VAL A 337 -16.91 22.30 -21.49
CA VAL A 337 -18.31 22.77 -21.54
C VAL A 337 -18.60 23.86 -20.51
N THR A 338 -17.92 23.85 -19.37
CA THR A 338 -18.23 24.74 -18.22
C THR A 338 -17.12 25.72 -17.88
N GLY A 339 -15.98 25.69 -18.57
CA GLY A 339 -14.83 26.55 -18.28
C GLY A 339 -15.14 28.04 -18.14
N TRP A 340 -16.14 28.53 -18.89
CA TRP A 340 -16.65 29.90 -18.77
C TRP A 340 -17.66 30.11 -17.61
N ARG A 341 -18.36 29.05 -17.17
CA ARG A 341 -19.36 29.15 -16.10
C ARG A 341 -18.74 28.99 -14.71
N LEU A 342 -17.55 28.39 -14.59
CA LEU A 342 -16.84 28.21 -13.32
C LEU A 342 -16.54 29.53 -12.60
N ILE A 343 -16.26 30.59 -13.37
CA ILE A 343 -15.89 31.92 -12.84
C ILE A 343 -17.13 32.65 -12.29
N TRP A 344 -18.33 32.32 -12.77
CA TRP A 344 -19.55 33.10 -12.51
C TRP A 344 -20.62 32.35 -11.71
N ALA A 345 -20.52 31.06 -11.48
CA ALA A 345 -21.57 30.22 -10.89
C ALA A 345 -21.32 29.89 -9.39
N THR A 346 -21.01 30.89 -8.60
CA THR A 346 -20.67 30.69 -7.17
C THR A 346 -21.85 30.57 -6.21
N GLY A 347 -23.10 30.64 -6.69
CA GLY A 347 -24.29 30.79 -5.81
C GLY A 347 -25.21 29.58 -5.69
N ASP A 348 -25.16 28.63 -6.60
CA ASP A 348 -26.09 27.49 -6.63
C ASP A 348 -25.41 26.15 -6.25
N ASP A 349 -26.21 25.13 -5.94
CA ASP A 349 -25.71 23.78 -5.58
C ASP A 349 -24.92 23.13 -6.70
N SER A 350 -25.16 23.50 -7.96
CA SER A 350 -24.43 22.95 -9.10
C SER A 350 -23.02 23.53 -9.22
N GLY A 351 -22.87 24.82 -8.94
CA GLY A 351 -21.57 25.50 -8.86
C GLY A 351 -20.70 24.99 -7.72
N ARG A 352 -21.31 24.77 -6.53
CA ARG A 352 -20.59 24.20 -5.37
C ARG A 352 -20.06 22.80 -5.66
N ARG A 353 -20.85 21.94 -6.30
CA ARG A 353 -20.42 20.60 -6.70
C ARG A 353 -19.31 20.66 -7.75
N LEU A 354 -19.43 21.55 -8.72
CA LEU A 354 -18.42 21.75 -9.74
C LEU A 354 -17.07 22.20 -9.13
N ALA A 355 -17.10 23.18 -8.22
CA ALA A 355 -15.92 23.66 -7.51
C ALA A 355 -15.25 22.50 -6.71
N PHE A 356 -16.06 21.69 -6.03
CA PHE A 356 -15.56 20.55 -5.28
C PHE A 356 -14.88 19.52 -6.20
N GLU A 357 -15.53 19.12 -7.30
CA GLU A 357 -14.96 18.19 -8.27
C GLU A 357 -13.66 18.73 -8.92
N THR A 358 -13.58 20.04 -9.13
CA THR A 358 -12.35 20.72 -9.60
C THR A 358 -11.22 20.61 -8.59
N ILE A 359 -11.50 20.82 -7.30
CA ILE A 359 -10.53 20.65 -6.22
C ILE A 359 -10.05 19.21 -6.16
N LEU A 360 -10.95 18.22 -6.23
CA LEU A 360 -10.58 16.81 -6.26
C LEU A 360 -9.68 16.45 -7.43
N THR A 361 -9.96 17.00 -8.62
CA THR A 361 -9.10 16.78 -9.80
C THR A 361 -7.73 17.43 -9.64
N GLY A 362 -7.69 18.65 -9.11
CA GLY A 362 -6.43 19.30 -8.78
C GLY A 362 -5.58 18.44 -7.83
N ALA A 363 -6.21 17.82 -6.83
CA ALA A 363 -5.54 16.91 -5.91
C ALA A 363 -4.98 15.67 -6.64
N ILE A 364 -5.74 15.06 -7.57
CA ILE A 364 -5.28 13.90 -8.36
C ILE A 364 -4.05 14.28 -9.19
N VAL A 365 -4.12 15.39 -9.92
CA VAL A 365 -3.01 15.86 -10.78
C VAL A 365 -1.78 16.17 -9.94
N PHE A 366 -1.95 16.87 -8.82
CA PHE A 366 -0.85 17.24 -7.93
C PHE A 366 -0.18 16.00 -7.31
N GLN A 367 -0.96 15.05 -6.80
CA GLN A 367 -0.45 13.80 -6.24
C GLN A 367 0.39 13.04 -7.27
N PHE A 368 -0.11 12.95 -8.52
CA PHE A 368 0.60 12.27 -9.60
C PHE A 368 1.90 12.99 -9.98
N ILE A 369 1.88 14.33 -10.08
CA ILE A 369 3.08 15.13 -10.39
C ILE A 369 4.12 14.97 -9.27
N MET A 370 3.71 15.02 -7.99
CA MET A 370 4.63 14.86 -6.86
C MET A 370 5.22 13.46 -6.79
N TYR A 371 4.43 12.43 -7.10
CA TYR A 371 4.89 11.06 -7.23
C TYR A 371 5.90 10.90 -8.39
N ALA A 372 5.61 11.48 -9.56
CA ALA A 372 6.55 11.47 -10.70
C ALA A 372 7.83 12.23 -10.37
N ARG A 373 7.73 13.39 -9.69
CA ARG A 373 8.90 14.17 -9.24
C ARG A 373 9.77 13.36 -8.27
N TYR A 374 9.18 12.65 -7.31
CA TYR A 374 9.93 11.80 -6.38
C TYR A 374 10.73 10.74 -7.13
N ASN A 375 10.12 10.03 -8.08
CA ASN A 375 10.79 9.04 -8.94
C ASN A 375 11.87 9.66 -9.83
N LEU A 376 11.72 10.93 -10.19
CA LEU A 376 12.71 11.65 -11.00
C LEU A 376 13.92 12.07 -10.18
N THR A 377 13.72 12.59 -8.95
CA THR A 377 14.77 13.31 -8.20
C THR A 377 15.37 12.53 -7.05
N SER A 378 14.64 11.55 -6.50
CA SER A 378 15.03 10.89 -5.26
C SER A 378 15.36 9.42 -5.50
N GLU A 379 14.37 8.59 -5.72
CA GLU A 379 14.52 7.15 -5.86
C GLU A 379 13.48 6.62 -6.85
N ILE A 380 13.88 5.62 -7.65
CA ILE A 380 12.97 4.96 -8.60
C ILE A 380 12.07 4.00 -7.82
N GLN A 381 10.84 4.43 -7.56
CA GLN A 381 9.79 3.67 -6.87
C GLN A 381 8.50 3.68 -7.70
N VAL A 382 8.46 2.88 -8.78
CA VAL A 382 7.30 2.81 -9.69
C VAL A 382 6.21 1.95 -9.06
N GLN A 383 5.61 2.46 -7.99
CA GLN A 383 4.55 1.78 -7.22
C GLN A 383 3.31 2.65 -7.12
N GLY A 384 2.24 2.22 -7.77
CA GLY A 384 0.95 2.94 -7.76
C GLY A 384 0.27 3.03 -6.41
N LYS A 385 0.71 2.27 -5.38
CA LYS A 385 0.20 2.40 -4.01
C LYS A 385 0.31 3.82 -3.46
N TYR A 386 1.32 4.59 -3.91
CA TYR A 386 1.49 5.99 -3.51
C TYR A 386 0.40 6.94 -4.05
N LEU A 387 -0.42 6.48 -4.99
CA LEU A 387 -1.59 7.21 -5.51
C LEU A 387 -2.88 6.86 -4.76
N LEU A 388 -2.90 5.77 -3.99
CA LEU A 388 -4.10 5.28 -3.32
C LEU A 388 -4.63 6.16 -2.17
N PRO A 389 -3.85 7.02 -1.48
CA PRO A 389 -4.42 7.90 -0.48
C PRO A 389 -5.61 8.73 -1.00
N ILE A 390 -5.59 9.11 -2.29
CA ILE A 390 -6.65 9.90 -2.92
C ILE A 390 -7.66 9.06 -3.74
N LEU A 391 -7.70 7.74 -3.57
CA LEU A 391 -8.51 6.84 -4.41
C LEU A 391 -10.01 7.19 -4.41
N PHE A 392 -10.51 7.85 -3.36
CA PHE A 392 -11.91 8.30 -3.30
C PHE A 392 -12.20 9.43 -4.29
N CYS A 393 -11.20 10.23 -4.69
CA CYS A 393 -11.38 11.32 -5.65
C CYS A 393 -11.80 10.82 -7.05
N PRO A 394 -11.03 9.95 -7.74
CA PRO A 394 -11.42 9.43 -9.05
C PRO A 394 -12.74 8.66 -9.01
N LEU A 395 -13.04 7.99 -7.89
CA LEU A 395 -14.29 7.27 -7.72
C LEU A 395 -15.50 8.22 -7.71
N LEU A 396 -15.42 9.37 -7.01
CA LEU A 396 -16.48 10.39 -7.03
C LEU A 396 -16.66 10.98 -8.43
N LEU A 397 -15.58 11.25 -9.15
CA LEU A 397 -15.63 11.74 -10.54
C LEU A 397 -16.27 10.70 -11.47
N PHE A 398 -15.95 9.43 -11.31
CA PHE A 398 -16.57 8.34 -12.07
C PHE A 398 -18.08 8.30 -11.88
N PHE A 399 -18.58 8.30 -10.64
CA PHE A 399 -20.03 8.31 -10.42
C PHE A 399 -20.69 9.63 -10.81
N SER A 400 -19.95 10.74 -10.81
CA SER A 400 -20.44 12.00 -11.41
C SER A 400 -20.61 11.87 -12.92
N ALA A 401 -19.69 11.17 -13.61
CA ALA A 401 -19.80 10.84 -15.03
C ALA A 401 -21.04 9.97 -15.29
N VAL A 402 -21.19 8.87 -14.55
CA VAL A 402 -22.36 7.97 -14.68
C VAL A 402 -23.67 8.76 -14.52
N LYS A 403 -23.76 9.60 -13.47
CA LYS A 403 -24.95 10.42 -13.23
C LYS A 403 -25.20 11.47 -14.33
N ALA A 404 -24.16 12.02 -14.94
CA ALA A 404 -24.28 12.94 -16.06
C ALA A 404 -24.80 12.24 -17.32
N ILE A 405 -24.30 11.02 -17.61
CA ILE A 405 -24.77 10.18 -18.71
C ILE A 405 -26.25 9.81 -18.52
N GLU A 406 -26.64 9.37 -17.32
CA GLU A 406 -28.04 9.05 -17.00
C GLU A 406 -28.99 10.24 -17.26
N ARG A 407 -28.55 11.47 -16.91
CA ARG A 407 -29.32 12.68 -17.14
C ARG A 407 -29.40 13.10 -18.61
N SER A 408 -28.27 13.01 -19.32
CA SER A 408 -28.14 13.50 -20.70
C SER A 408 -28.88 12.61 -21.69
N CYS A 409 -28.84 11.32 -21.48
CA CYS A 409 -29.47 10.37 -22.39
C CYS A 409 -30.99 10.30 -22.26
N ARG A 410 -31.61 11.05 -21.31
CA ARG A 410 -33.04 10.90 -20.92
C ARG A 410 -33.43 9.42 -20.79
N MET A 411 -32.47 8.57 -20.47
CA MET A 411 -32.57 7.13 -20.57
C MET A 411 -33.38 6.59 -19.40
N ARG A 412 -34.68 6.60 -19.53
CA ARG A 412 -35.54 5.50 -19.07
C ARG A 412 -35.03 4.15 -19.63
N PHE A 413 -34.11 4.16 -20.56
CA PHE A 413 -33.55 3.03 -21.30
C PHE A 413 -32.48 2.24 -20.54
N TRP A 414 -31.80 2.83 -19.54
CA TRP A 414 -30.81 2.12 -18.73
C TRP A 414 -31.40 1.30 -17.57
N TRP A 415 -32.74 1.30 -17.51
CA TRP A 415 -33.51 0.42 -16.65
C TRP A 415 -34.37 -0.45 -17.56
N PRO A 416 -33.86 -1.53 -18.16
CA PRO A 416 -34.75 -2.51 -18.76
C PRO A 416 -35.61 -3.05 -17.62
N LEU A 417 -36.82 -2.51 -17.55
CA LEU A 417 -37.86 -3.03 -16.71
C LEU A 417 -38.26 -4.35 -17.33
N VAL A 418 -37.75 -5.44 -16.82
CA VAL A 418 -38.38 -6.73 -17.01
C VAL A 418 -39.66 -6.67 -16.16
N THR A 419 -40.73 -6.21 -16.76
CA THR A 419 -42.06 -6.36 -16.21
C THR A 419 -42.44 -7.82 -16.37
N PHE A 420 -42.23 -8.61 -15.32
CA PHE A 420 -42.93 -9.88 -15.21
C PHE A 420 -44.41 -9.58 -15.09
N GLY A 421 -45.22 -10.28 -15.87
CA GLY A 421 -46.66 -10.04 -15.99
C GLY A 421 -47.44 -10.00 -14.67
N ASP A 422 -48.59 -9.51 -14.72
CA ASP A 422 -49.51 -8.93 -13.73
C ASP A 422 -49.80 -9.64 -12.38
N PRO A 423 -49.25 -10.71 -11.90
CA PRO A 423 -49.33 -11.02 -10.48
C PRO A 423 -48.23 -10.42 -9.61
N LEU A 424 -47.18 -9.83 -10.20
CA LEU A 424 -46.05 -9.24 -9.47
C LEU A 424 -45.95 -7.72 -9.63
N ARG A 425 -47.08 -7.03 -9.61
CA ARG A 425 -47.14 -5.56 -9.55
C ARG A 425 -46.37 -5.04 -8.36
N GLY A 426 -45.16 -4.59 -8.60
CA GLY A 426 -44.29 -3.93 -7.60
C GLY A 426 -42.85 -4.37 -7.55
N ILE A 427 -42.43 -5.50 -8.12
CA ILE A 427 -41.01 -5.92 -8.16
C ILE A 427 -40.36 -5.33 -9.41
N ARG A 428 -39.84 -4.11 -9.29
CA ARG A 428 -38.97 -3.50 -10.29
C ARG A 428 -37.55 -4.01 -10.01
N VAL A 429 -37.11 -5.03 -10.73
CA VAL A 429 -35.71 -5.51 -10.63
C VAL A 429 -34.83 -4.55 -11.42
N ALA A 430 -34.02 -3.79 -10.75
CA ALA A 430 -32.99 -2.95 -11.35
C ALA A 430 -31.83 -3.85 -11.85
N LEU A 431 -31.90 -4.30 -13.08
CA LEU A 431 -30.94 -5.28 -13.63
C LEU A 431 -29.51 -4.72 -13.68
N VAL A 432 -29.34 -3.46 -14.09
CA VAL A 432 -28.04 -2.82 -14.27
C VAL A 432 -27.21 -2.75 -12.97
N PRO A 433 -27.76 -2.29 -11.82
CA PRO A 433 -27.03 -2.32 -10.56
C PRO A 433 -26.59 -3.73 -10.13
N TRP A 434 -27.46 -4.71 -10.23
CA TRP A 434 -27.13 -6.10 -9.89
C TRP A 434 -26.07 -6.68 -10.81
N LEU A 435 -26.14 -6.38 -12.11
CA LEU A 435 -25.14 -6.79 -13.08
C LEU A 435 -23.78 -6.14 -12.76
N SER A 436 -23.76 -4.85 -12.39
CA SER A 436 -22.52 -4.17 -11.97
C SER A 436 -21.90 -4.81 -10.73
N VAL A 437 -22.70 -5.12 -9.71
CA VAL A 437 -22.25 -5.83 -8.51
C VAL A 437 -21.70 -7.21 -8.87
N ALA A 438 -22.40 -7.96 -9.71
CA ALA A 438 -21.97 -9.29 -10.16
C ALA A 438 -20.65 -9.23 -10.93
N VAL A 439 -20.48 -8.28 -11.86
CA VAL A 439 -19.23 -8.08 -12.61
C VAL A 439 -18.06 -7.79 -11.69
N ILE A 440 -18.21 -6.85 -10.74
CA ILE A 440 -17.16 -6.51 -9.78
C ILE A 440 -16.78 -7.74 -8.96
N ALA A 441 -17.76 -8.48 -8.44
CA ALA A 441 -17.53 -9.68 -7.64
C ALA A 441 -16.84 -10.78 -8.45
N LEU A 442 -17.30 -11.07 -9.70
CA LEU A 442 -16.71 -12.08 -10.57
C LEU A 442 -15.27 -11.74 -10.95
N VAL A 443 -14.98 -10.48 -11.28
CA VAL A 443 -13.60 -10.03 -11.59
C VAL A 443 -12.70 -10.20 -10.38
N HIS A 444 -13.19 -9.96 -9.17
CA HIS A 444 -12.43 -10.18 -7.95
C HIS A 444 -12.21 -11.66 -7.64
N ILE A 445 -13.25 -12.49 -7.77
CA ILE A 445 -13.16 -13.95 -7.62
C ILE A 445 -12.15 -14.52 -8.62
N ASP A 446 -12.18 -14.06 -9.87
CA ASP A 446 -11.20 -14.44 -10.89
C ASP A 446 -9.77 -14.07 -10.47
N ALA A 447 -9.56 -12.87 -9.91
CA ALA A 447 -8.26 -12.46 -9.38
C ALA A 447 -7.76 -13.40 -8.27
N LEU A 448 -8.62 -13.74 -7.31
CA LEU A 448 -8.28 -14.65 -6.23
C LEU A 448 -8.01 -16.07 -6.74
N ALA A 449 -8.91 -16.63 -7.54
CA ALA A 449 -8.86 -18.02 -7.95
C ALA A 449 -7.73 -18.33 -8.94
N ARG A 450 -7.44 -17.42 -9.87
CA ARG A 450 -6.47 -17.66 -10.96
C ARG A 450 -5.08 -17.11 -10.67
N PHE A 451 -4.95 -16.12 -9.81
CA PHE A 451 -3.68 -15.43 -9.59
C PHE A 451 -3.22 -15.50 -8.13
N VAL A 452 -4.03 -15.01 -7.17
CA VAL A 452 -3.59 -14.84 -5.77
C VAL A 452 -3.43 -16.18 -5.07
N VAL A 453 -4.47 -17.02 -5.09
CA VAL A 453 -4.44 -18.32 -4.41
C VAL A 453 -3.37 -19.25 -4.99
N PRO A 454 -3.26 -19.43 -6.33
CA PRO A 454 -2.20 -20.28 -6.88
C PRO A 454 -0.79 -19.77 -6.64
N PHE A 455 -0.62 -18.45 -6.50
CA PHE A 455 0.69 -17.85 -6.23
C PHE A 455 1.17 -18.13 -4.80
N TYR A 456 0.30 -17.91 -3.81
CA TYR A 456 0.67 -18.11 -2.40
C TYR A 456 0.46 -19.55 -1.91
N TRP A 457 -0.46 -20.30 -2.54
CA TRP A 457 -0.89 -21.63 -2.16
C TRP A 457 -0.96 -22.54 -3.38
N PRO A 458 0.19 -22.81 -4.04
CA PRO A 458 0.21 -23.67 -5.23
C PRO A 458 -0.26 -25.08 -4.86
N PRO A 459 -1.11 -25.72 -5.69
CA PRO A 459 -1.53 -27.10 -5.47
C PRO A 459 -0.31 -28.03 -5.43
N ALA A 460 -0.22 -28.89 -4.42
CA ALA A 460 0.92 -29.80 -4.23
C ALA A 460 1.24 -30.67 -5.45
N GLN A 461 0.24 -31.03 -6.25
CA GLN A 461 0.38 -31.82 -7.48
C GLN A 461 0.99 -31.04 -8.65
N ALA A 462 1.03 -29.71 -8.58
CA ALA A 462 1.61 -28.85 -9.62
C ALA A 462 3.10 -28.59 -9.41
N ILE A 463 3.66 -28.98 -8.27
CA ILE A 463 5.05 -28.70 -7.90
C ILE A 463 5.91 -29.90 -8.25
N ARG A 464 6.77 -29.76 -9.27
CA ARG A 464 7.86 -30.71 -9.55
C ARG A 464 9.17 -30.09 -9.13
N VAL A 465 9.90 -30.77 -8.24
CA VAL A 465 11.25 -30.38 -7.84
C VAL A 465 12.22 -31.08 -8.79
N GLY A 466 13.01 -30.31 -9.51
CA GLY A 466 14.10 -30.82 -10.34
C GLY A 466 15.27 -31.36 -9.50
N GLY A 467 16.27 -31.90 -10.16
CA GLY A 467 17.52 -32.28 -9.48
C GLY A 467 18.23 -31.06 -8.89
N PHE A 468 18.89 -31.24 -7.74
CA PHE A 468 19.69 -30.19 -7.12
C PHE A 468 21.02 -30.00 -7.86
N ASN A 469 21.28 -28.77 -8.34
CA ASN A 469 22.56 -28.34 -8.87
C ASN A 469 23.39 -27.75 -7.74
N ALA A 470 24.50 -28.38 -7.40
CA ALA A 470 25.41 -27.90 -6.36
C ALA A 470 26.26 -26.74 -6.86
N VAL A 471 26.45 -25.74 -6.01
CA VAL A 471 27.47 -24.69 -6.20
C VAL A 471 28.80 -25.25 -5.71
N ASP A 472 29.83 -25.15 -6.55
CA ASP A 472 31.17 -25.61 -6.19
C ASP A 472 31.77 -24.68 -5.14
N LEU A 473 31.96 -25.21 -3.93
CA LEU A 473 32.57 -24.52 -2.79
C LEU A 473 34.06 -24.86 -2.63
N SER A 474 34.64 -25.69 -3.52
CA SER A 474 36.10 -26.03 -3.48
C SER A 474 36.99 -24.85 -3.85
N ASN A 475 36.40 -23.79 -4.41
CA ASN A 475 37.11 -22.58 -4.82
C ASN A 475 36.15 -21.35 -4.77
N THR A 476 36.71 -20.17 -5.01
CA THR A 476 35.95 -18.91 -5.08
C THR A 476 35.64 -18.47 -6.51
N ALA A 477 35.71 -19.35 -7.50
CA ALA A 477 35.54 -18.98 -8.91
C ALA A 477 34.17 -18.34 -9.23
N MET A 478 33.12 -18.67 -8.46
CA MET A 478 31.76 -18.10 -8.60
C MET A 478 31.57 -16.79 -7.84
N VAL A 479 32.51 -16.41 -6.98
CA VAL A 479 32.44 -15.16 -6.21
C VAL A 479 32.94 -14.01 -7.07
N LYS A 480 32.17 -12.89 -7.11
CA LYS A 480 32.55 -11.65 -7.78
C LYS A 480 33.20 -10.67 -6.80
N ARG A 481 32.64 -10.54 -5.61
CA ARG A 481 33.08 -9.60 -4.57
C ARG A 481 32.66 -10.11 -3.20
N VAL A 482 33.47 -9.81 -2.20
CA VAL A 482 33.19 -10.08 -0.79
C VAL A 482 33.32 -8.76 -0.06
N GLU A 483 32.38 -8.43 0.79
CA GLU A 483 32.37 -7.20 1.58
C GLU A 483 32.05 -7.49 3.04
N ASN A 484 32.73 -6.80 3.93
CA ASN A 484 32.49 -6.83 5.37
C ASN A 484 32.62 -8.24 5.98
N LEU A 485 33.35 -9.12 5.35
CA LEU A 485 33.68 -10.46 5.86
C LEU A 485 35.01 -10.99 5.32
N SER A 486 35.58 -11.95 6.01
CA SER A 486 36.68 -12.77 5.48
C SER A 486 36.13 -14.12 5.03
N LEU A 487 36.56 -14.58 3.83
CA LEU A 487 36.18 -15.86 3.26
C LEU A 487 37.42 -16.67 2.98
N LYS A 488 37.50 -17.88 3.55
CA LYS A 488 38.58 -18.83 3.33
C LYS A 488 38.01 -20.16 2.82
N VAL A 489 38.58 -20.69 1.76
CA VAL A 489 38.24 -22.03 1.27
C VAL A 489 38.92 -23.08 2.14
N THR A 490 38.15 -24.05 2.60
CA THR A 490 38.60 -25.19 3.38
C THR A 490 38.15 -26.50 2.72
N PRO A 491 38.73 -27.66 3.07
CA PRO A 491 38.21 -28.95 2.57
C PRO A 491 36.75 -29.23 2.95
N ALA A 492 36.23 -28.59 4.03
CA ALA A 492 34.87 -28.74 4.51
C ALA A 492 33.88 -27.72 3.92
N GLY A 493 34.36 -26.76 3.10
CA GLY A 493 33.58 -25.68 2.51
C GLY A 493 34.17 -24.29 2.75
N TRP A 494 33.33 -23.26 2.72
CA TRP A 494 33.75 -21.87 2.95
C TRP A 494 33.67 -21.49 4.42
N SER A 495 34.83 -21.22 5.04
CA SER A 495 34.89 -20.59 6.36
C SER A 495 34.71 -19.08 6.21
N ILE A 496 33.69 -18.54 6.82
CA ILE A 496 33.26 -17.14 6.73
C ILE A 496 33.35 -16.56 8.13
N THR A 497 34.00 -15.40 8.27
CA THR A 497 33.97 -14.59 9.50
C THR A 497 33.45 -13.21 9.17
N THR A 498 32.34 -12.82 9.73
CA THR A 498 31.69 -11.51 9.51
C THR A 498 32.46 -10.42 10.26
N GLN A 499 32.66 -9.27 9.64
CA GLN A 499 33.28 -8.07 10.24
C GLN A 499 32.26 -7.08 10.73
N THR A 500 31.12 -7.01 10.02
CA THR A 500 29.97 -6.20 10.38
C THR A 500 28.69 -7.03 10.29
N ASP A 501 27.57 -6.47 10.68
CA ASP A 501 26.24 -7.06 10.53
C ASP A 501 25.69 -7.02 9.07
N ASP A 502 26.41 -6.36 8.15
CA ASP A 502 26.13 -6.30 6.70
C ASP A 502 27.25 -7.01 5.91
N ALA A 503 27.49 -8.26 6.26
CA ALA A 503 28.46 -9.13 5.60
C ALA A 503 27.90 -9.70 4.29
N GLN A 504 28.59 -9.52 3.15
CA GLN A 504 28.05 -9.81 1.82
C GLN A 504 28.97 -10.66 0.95
N ILE A 505 28.38 -11.63 0.25
CA ILE A 505 29.04 -12.40 -0.82
C ILE A 505 28.25 -12.17 -2.12
N LEU A 506 28.79 -11.38 -3.03
CA LEU A 506 28.20 -11.16 -4.36
C LEU A 506 28.74 -12.20 -5.33
N PHE A 507 27.85 -12.90 -6.00
CA PHE A 507 28.20 -13.92 -6.99
C PHE A 507 28.32 -13.35 -8.40
N LYS A 508 29.09 -14.03 -9.24
CA LYS A 508 29.17 -13.74 -10.68
C LYS A 508 27.85 -14.09 -11.38
N PRO A 509 27.48 -13.39 -12.47
CA PRO A 509 26.25 -13.66 -13.22
C PRO A 509 26.13 -15.11 -13.74
N LYS A 510 27.25 -15.83 -13.84
CA LYS A 510 27.26 -17.26 -14.21
C LYS A 510 26.41 -18.11 -13.24
N LEU A 511 26.34 -17.75 -11.96
CA LEU A 511 25.50 -18.44 -10.98
C LEU A 511 24.01 -18.34 -11.32
N CYS A 512 23.58 -17.24 -11.95
CA CYS A 512 22.20 -17.07 -12.37
C CYS A 512 21.70 -18.15 -13.34
N LYS A 513 22.60 -18.83 -14.06
CA LYS A 513 22.23 -19.87 -15.03
C LYS A 513 21.63 -21.12 -14.40
N ILE A 514 21.87 -21.36 -13.12
CA ILE A 514 21.28 -22.51 -12.39
C ILE A 514 19.92 -22.19 -11.77
N PHE A 515 19.49 -20.94 -11.83
CA PHE A 515 18.21 -20.50 -11.32
C PHE A 515 17.16 -20.38 -12.43
N SER A 516 15.92 -20.62 -12.09
CA SER A 516 14.74 -20.43 -12.91
C SER A 516 13.76 -19.46 -12.26
N THR A 517 12.55 -19.35 -12.78
CA THR A 517 11.51 -18.49 -12.21
C THR A 517 11.16 -18.85 -10.76
N ASN A 518 11.18 -20.16 -10.43
CA ASN A 518 10.93 -20.64 -9.07
C ASN A 518 11.98 -21.67 -8.70
N ASN A 519 12.56 -21.54 -7.52
CA ASN A 519 13.64 -22.40 -7.07
C ASN A 519 13.46 -22.79 -5.61
N ILE A 520 13.99 -23.96 -5.27
CA ILE A 520 14.35 -24.33 -3.90
C ILE A 520 15.85 -24.18 -3.76
N VAL A 521 16.27 -23.37 -2.79
CA VAL A 521 17.66 -23.21 -2.39
C VAL A 521 17.87 -23.98 -1.10
N LYS A 522 18.86 -24.89 -1.10
CA LYS A 522 19.27 -25.64 0.08
C LYS A 522 20.68 -25.25 0.47
N ILE A 523 20.84 -24.80 1.72
CA ILE A 523 22.11 -24.38 2.29
C ILE A 523 22.38 -25.20 3.54
N GLY A 524 23.52 -25.89 3.57
CA GLY A 524 24.03 -26.55 4.75
C GLY A 524 25.17 -25.72 5.33
N LEU A 525 25.09 -25.35 6.59
CA LEU A 525 26.10 -24.56 7.27
C LEU A 525 26.19 -24.94 8.75
N GLU A 526 27.36 -24.66 9.33
CA GLU A 526 27.60 -24.72 10.76
C GLU A 526 27.86 -23.29 11.26
N SER A 527 27.17 -22.88 12.34
CA SER A 527 27.24 -21.53 12.90
C SER A 527 27.67 -21.56 14.37
N ASP A 528 28.46 -20.58 14.78
CA ASP A 528 28.79 -20.34 16.19
C ASP A 528 27.74 -19.50 16.95
N HIS A 529 26.70 -19.04 16.26
CA HIS A 529 25.68 -18.14 16.82
C HIS A 529 24.29 -18.39 16.23
N ASN A 530 23.27 -17.82 16.89
CA ASN A 530 21.93 -17.67 16.34
C ASN A 530 21.84 -16.36 15.55
N GLY A 531 21.16 -16.36 14.41
CA GLY A 531 21.01 -15.17 13.57
C GLY A 531 20.14 -15.44 12.36
N THR A 532 20.31 -14.64 11.30
CA THR A 532 19.58 -14.80 10.04
C THR A 532 20.55 -14.80 8.87
N LEU A 533 20.32 -15.72 7.93
CA LEU A 533 20.96 -15.74 6.63
C LEU A 533 19.97 -15.21 5.60
N GLN A 534 20.42 -14.37 4.66
CA GLN A 534 19.58 -13.78 3.64
C GLN A 534 20.18 -13.93 2.25
N LEU A 535 19.35 -14.34 1.30
CA LEU A 535 19.68 -14.43 -0.11
C LEU A 535 18.94 -13.35 -0.89
N PHE A 536 19.69 -12.51 -1.61
CA PHE A 536 19.19 -11.43 -2.45
C PHE A 536 19.39 -11.71 -3.93
N TRP A 537 18.51 -11.19 -4.80
CA TRP A 537 18.66 -11.24 -6.25
C TRP A 537 17.92 -10.12 -6.95
N ASP A 538 18.31 -9.81 -8.18
CA ASP A 538 17.61 -8.89 -9.09
C ASP A 538 17.84 -9.29 -10.56
N SER A 539 16.98 -8.79 -11.44
CA SER A 539 17.08 -8.93 -12.89
C SER A 539 18.09 -7.97 -13.53
N ALA A 540 18.45 -6.88 -12.87
CA ALA A 540 19.43 -5.91 -13.37
C ALA A 540 20.83 -6.52 -13.47
N GLY A 541 21.55 -6.23 -14.55
CA GLY A 541 22.93 -6.74 -14.76
C GLY A 541 23.98 -6.12 -13.82
N GLN A 542 23.64 -5.02 -13.13
CA GLN A 542 24.47 -4.36 -12.12
C GLN A 542 23.80 -4.40 -10.76
N PHE A 543 24.61 -4.59 -9.72
CA PHE A 543 24.15 -4.45 -8.34
C PHE A 543 23.84 -2.98 -8.09
N VAL A 544 22.55 -2.66 -8.02
CA VAL A 544 22.03 -1.33 -7.64
C VAL A 544 20.87 -1.61 -6.69
N ALA A 545 20.80 -0.89 -5.58
CA ALA A 545 19.64 -0.94 -4.70
C ALA A 545 18.44 -0.34 -5.43
N ARG A 546 17.53 -1.23 -5.84
CA ARG A 546 16.27 -0.89 -6.50
C ARG A 546 15.15 -1.65 -5.82
N GLU A 547 13.93 -1.18 -5.95
CA GLU A 547 12.73 -1.90 -5.49
C GLU A 547 12.54 -3.28 -6.16
N THR A 548 13.23 -3.53 -7.25
CA THR A 548 13.27 -4.84 -7.92
C THR A 548 14.14 -5.86 -7.19
N VAL A 549 15.00 -5.43 -6.27
CA VAL A 549 15.81 -6.32 -5.42
C VAL A 549 14.90 -7.14 -4.53
N ARG A 550 15.09 -8.43 -4.53
CA ARG A 550 14.29 -9.41 -3.81
C ARG A 550 15.15 -10.21 -2.89
N SER A 551 14.57 -10.69 -1.81
CA SER A 551 15.29 -11.53 -0.87
C SER A 551 14.41 -12.60 -0.25
N VAL A 552 15.07 -13.61 0.29
CA VAL A 552 14.49 -14.60 1.20
C VAL A 552 15.43 -14.77 2.38
N THR A 553 14.87 -14.89 3.58
CA THR A 553 15.61 -15.00 4.83
C THR A 553 15.34 -16.36 5.46
N ALA A 554 16.36 -16.92 6.12
CA ALA A 554 16.25 -18.12 6.95
C ALA A 554 16.95 -17.91 8.28
N ASP A 555 16.34 -18.40 9.37
CA ASP A 555 16.94 -18.37 10.69
C ASP A 555 18.05 -19.41 10.79
N ILE A 556 19.19 -19.00 11.34
CA ILE A 556 20.31 -19.88 11.68
C ILE A 556 20.41 -20.05 13.21
N ARG A 557 20.81 -21.24 13.63
CA ARG A 557 21.02 -21.57 15.04
C ARG A 557 22.48 -21.99 15.23
N THR A 558 22.97 -21.87 16.44
CA THR A 558 24.28 -22.40 16.81
C THR A 558 24.35 -23.90 16.53
N GLY A 559 25.42 -24.33 15.88
CA GLY A 559 25.62 -25.70 15.43
C GLY A 559 25.25 -25.93 13.96
N GLU A 560 24.90 -27.16 13.61
CA GLU A 560 24.57 -27.53 12.23
C GLU A 560 23.16 -27.07 11.82
N ASN A 561 23.07 -26.47 10.63
CA ASN A 561 21.86 -25.97 10.03
C ASN A 561 21.68 -26.56 8.62
N SER A 562 20.46 -26.98 8.30
CA SER A 562 20.03 -27.35 6.95
C SER A 562 18.86 -26.46 6.56
N LEU A 563 19.19 -25.38 5.88
CA LEU A 563 18.22 -24.35 5.48
C LEU A 563 17.60 -24.70 4.13
N VAL A 564 16.29 -24.55 4.02
CA VAL A 564 15.54 -24.71 2.76
C VAL A 564 14.72 -23.47 2.52
N MET A 565 14.98 -22.77 1.42
CA MET A 565 14.33 -21.51 1.07
C MET A 565 13.69 -21.59 -0.32
N ALA A 566 12.49 -21.08 -0.45
CA ALA A 566 11.85 -20.91 -1.77
C ALA A 566 12.22 -19.53 -2.33
N ALA A 567 12.88 -19.48 -3.48
CA ALA A 567 13.33 -18.25 -4.12
C ALA A 567 12.71 -18.09 -5.50
N GLY A 568 11.84 -17.10 -5.66
CA GLY A 568 11.20 -16.73 -6.93
C GLY A 568 12.13 -15.88 -7.78
N ILE A 569 13.21 -16.47 -8.32
CA ILE A 569 14.20 -15.76 -9.13
C ILE A 569 13.72 -15.81 -10.58
N GLY A 570 13.05 -14.78 -11.06
CA GLY A 570 12.62 -14.66 -12.45
C GLY A 570 13.81 -14.49 -13.41
N GLN A 571 13.96 -13.33 -13.99
CA GLN A 571 15.21 -12.97 -14.67
C GLN A 571 16.25 -12.64 -13.60
N CYS A 572 17.40 -13.33 -13.62
CA CYS A 572 18.48 -13.13 -12.67
C CYS A 572 19.63 -12.40 -13.34
N GLY A 573 19.97 -11.21 -12.85
CA GLY A 573 21.16 -10.46 -13.24
C GLY A 573 22.32 -10.64 -12.26
N TRP A 574 22.01 -10.75 -10.95
CA TRP A 574 22.98 -11.00 -9.88
C TRP A 574 22.33 -11.67 -8.68
N ILE A 575 23.16 -12.30 -7.86
CA ILE A 575 22.77 -12.94 -6.58
C ILE A 575 23.77 -12.52 -5.51
N ARG A 576 23.26 -12.21 -4.32
CA ARG A 576 24.05 -11.91 -3.13
C ARG A 576 23.58 -12.79 -1.96
N LEU A 577 24.52 -13.31 -1.21
CA LEU A 577 24.29 -14.02 0.03
C LEU A 577 24.85 -13.20 1.19
N ASP A 578 24.01 -12.88 2.15
CA ASP A 578 24.38 -12.31 3.43
C ASP A 578 24.35 -13.45 4.46
N PRO A 579 25.52 -13.95 4.87
CA PRO A 579 25.59 -15.19 5.63
C PRO A 579 25.12 -15.05 7.08
N SER A 580 25.16 -13.84 7.63
CA SER A 580 24.68 -13.52 8.97
C SER A 580 24.39 -12.02 9.10
N ASN A 581 23.45 -11.69 9.97
CA ASN A 581 23.10 -10.33 10.37
C ASN A 581 23.85 -9.86 11.63
N GLN A 582 24.95 -10.51 12.02
CA GLN A 582 25.74 -10.17 13.20
C GLN A 582 27.22 -10.03 12.87
N ALA A 583 27.87 -9.05 13.50
CA ALA A 583 29.31 -8.80 13.38
C ALA A 583 30.14 -9.78 14.23
N GLY A 584 31.38 -10.05 13.78
CA GLY A 584 32.34 -10.84 14.53
C GLY A 584 31.99 -12.33 14.70
N LYS A 585 31.12 -12.87 13.85
CA LYS A 585 30.60 -14.24 13.92
C LYS A 585 31.27 -15.15 12.88
N SER A 586 31.39 -16.44 13.20
CA SER A 586 31.99 -17.43 12.32
C SER A 586 30.97 -18.46 11.85
N LEU A 587 31.01 -18.76 10.55
CA LEU A 587 30.17 -19.78 9.91
C LEU A 587 31.04 -20.64 8.97
N LEU A 588 30.67 -21.91 8.86
CA LEU A 588 31.21 -22.81 7.85
C LEU A 588 30.10 -23.19 6.87
N LEU A 589 30.13 -22.63 5.67
CA LEU A 589 29.20 -22.97 4.60
C LEU A 589 29.63 -24.29 3.97
N LYS A 590 28.93 -25.40 4.29
CA LYS A 590 29.28 -26.76 3.89
C LYS A 590 28.70 -27.14 2.53
N SER A 591 27.49 -26.63 2.20
CA SER A 591 26.83 -26.90 0.93
C SER A 591 25.91 -25.75 0.52
N PHE A 592 25.85 -25.52 -0.80
CA PHE A 592 24.87 -24.61 -1.42
C PHE A 592 24.39 -25.28 -2.71
N SER A 593 23.09 -25.53 -2.80
CA SER A 593 22.50 -26.19 -3.96
C SER A 593 21.14 -25.58 -4.30
N VAL A 594 20.79 -25.66 -5.59
CA VAL A 594 19.58 -25.07 -6.16
C VAL A 594 18.85 -26.12 -6.98
N ALA A 595 17.58 -26.33 -6.69
CA ALA A 595 16.68 -27.11 -7.53
C ALA A 595 15.65 -26.19 -8.17
N GLN A 596 15.38 -26.38 -9.46
CA GLN A 596 14.34 -25.64 -10.14
C GLN A 596 12.97 -26.23 -9.77
N LEU A 597 12.04 -25.35 -9.42
CA LEU A 597 10.64 -25.68 -9.24
C LEU A 597 9.89 -25.46 -10.55
N ALA A 598 9.48 -26.51 -11.22
CA ALA A 598 8.52 -26.43 -12.29
C ALA A 598 7.12 -26.38 -11.67
N ILE A 599 6.51 -25.19 -11.64
CA ILE A 599 5.09 -25.03 -11.42
C ILE A 599 4.44 -25.18 -12.80
N ASN A 600 3.79 -26.32 -13.04
CA ASN A 600 3.05 -26.52 -14.27
C ASN A 600 1.63 -25.96 -14.03
N PRO A 601 1.29 -24.78 -14.52
CA PRO A 601 -0.07 -24.30 -14.45
C PRO A 601 -0.87 -25.11 -15.50
N LYS A 602 -1.39 -26.28 -15.12
CA LYS A 602 -2.52 -26.80 -15.88
C LYS A 602 -3.64 -25.78 -15.67
N PRO A 603 -4.21 -25.20 -16.74
CA PRO A 603 -5.43 -24.44 -16.61
C PRO A 603 -6.45 -25.38 -15.93
N PHE A 604 -7.22 -24.83 -14.99
CA PHE A 604 -8.41 -25.51 -14.48
C PHE A 604 -9.31 -25.77 -15.70
N GLU A 605 -9.22 -26.96 -16.27
CA GLU A 605 -10.26 -27.47 -17.13
C GLU A 605 -11.43 -27.79 -16.20
N PHE A 606 -12.44 -26.96 -16.22
CA PHE A 606 -13.76 -27.36 -15.77
C PHE A 606 -14.18 -28.52 -16.70
N SER A 607 -14.08 -29.74 -16.21
CA SER A 607 -14.78 -30.88 -16.85
C SER A 607 -16.26 -30.53 -16.85
N HIS A 608 -16.82 -30.39 -18.06
CA HIS A 608 -18.24 -30.21 -18.31
C HIS A 608 -19.05 -31.37 -17.74
#